data_6213fe65c2d5a75c397e5921ff2d9ffc
#
_entry.id   6213fe65c2d5a75c397e5921ff2d9ffc
#
_cell.length_a   1.000
_cell.length_b   1.000
_cell.length_c   1.000
_cell.angle_alpha   90.00
_cell.angle_beta   90.00
_cell.angle_gamma   90.00
#
_symmetry.space_group_name_H-M   'P 1'
#
loop_
_entity.id
_entity.type
_entity.pdbx_description
1 polymer ?
#
loop_
_entity_poly.entity_id
_entity_poly.type
_entity_poly.pdbx_seq_one_letter_code
_entity_poly.pdbx_strand_id
1 'polypeptide(L)'
;MRRRAGRQLLVPAVVSLLLVILGLSGLLLLRTHPRFAVNRVVLEGVPEARRSEAEELTDGWIGRPLLFLDLDQPVAELSKRSWVASATARRIVPDTIAVHVVARPPVALVARADKDGELWTIDRGGSFIGPYTGRALSKSDDFVVLSGASDAAALTRGARFLEVLREEDPELLARVSGIVLVPEGFAVTDRIAKACLLFGLDATEPKRAAPLWRAFLALRPELDRHSLPATEADLRFAGRIVLKAPGDTGRGKT
;
A
#
# COMPACT_ATOMS: atom_id res chain seq x y z
N MET A 1 -44.92 53.91 -40.32
CA MET A 1 -45.02 52.66 -39.52
C MET A 1 -43.71 52.00 -39.11
N ARG A 2 -42.55 52.56 -39.38
CA ARG A 2 -41.21 51.92 -39.09
C ARG A 2 -40.63 52.14 -37.66
N ARG A 3 -41.18 53.03 -36.85
CA ARG A 3 -40.60 53.35 -35.52
C ARG A 3 -41.08 52.48 -34.35
N ARG A 4 -42.13 51.62 -34.50
CA ARG A 4 -42.64 50.76 -33.41
C ARG A 4 -41.91 49.41 -33.32
N ALA A 5 -41.34 48.87 -34.42
CA ALA A 5 -40.66 47.58 -34.45
C ALA A 5 -39.32 47.62 -33.71
N GLY A 6 -38.56 48.74 -33.75
CA GLY A 6 -37.28 48.85 -33.02
C GLY A 6 -37.40 48.86 -31.50
N ARG A 7 -38.52 49.34 -30.97
CA ARG A 7 -38.79 49.46 -29.53
C ARG A 7 -39.21 48.11 -28.92
N GLN A 8 -39.80 47.19 -29.74
CA GLN A 8 -40.19 45.86 -29.29
C GLN A 8 -39.00 44.87 -29.15
N LEU A 9 -37.89 45.11 -29.85
CA LEU A 9 -36.67 44.32 -29.74
C LEU A 9 -35.67 44.88 -28.70
N LEU A 10 -35.75 46.16 -28.39
CA LEU A 10 -34.85 46.84 -27.42
C LEU A 10 -35.12 46.36 -25.97
N VAL A 11 -36.36 46.17 -25.58
CA VAL A 11 -36.71 45.72 -24.21
C VAL A 11 -36.15 44.37 -23.87
N PRO A 12 -36.35 43.28 -24.67
CA PRO A 12 -35.78 42.00 -24.38
C PRO A 12 -34.24 41.98 -24.43
N ALA A 13 -33.64 42.78 -25.32
CA ALA A 13 -32.19 42.92 -25.38
C ALA A 13 -31.60 43.58 -24.13
N VAL A 14 -32.24 44.62 -23.62
CA VAL A 14 -31.82 45.28 -22.36
C VAL A 14 -32.01 44.33 -21.16
N VAL A 15 -33.14 43.61 -21.09
CA VAL A 15 -33.38 42.64 -20.02
C VAL A 15 -32.33 41.53 -20.07
N SER A 16 -32.04 40.97 -21.23
CA SER A 16 -31.00 39.96 -21.38
C SER A 16 -29.62 40.49 -20.97
N LEU A 17 -29.26 41.69 -21.34
CA LEU A 17 -28.02 42.31 -20.94
C LEU A 17 -27.92 42.52 -19.43
N LEU A 18 -29.00 42.94 -18.78
CA LEU A 18 -29.08 43.12 -17.33
C LEU A 18 -28.95 41.78 -16.61
N LEU A 19 -29.57 40.69 -17.11
CA LEU A 19 -29.44 39.36 -16.55
C LEU A 19 -28.00 38.82 -16.66
N VAL A 20 -27.34 39.08 -17.80
CA VAL A 20 -25.92 38.71 -17.99
C VAL A 20 -25.03 39.49 -17.01
N ILE A 21 -25.23 40.81 -16.89
CA ILE A 21 -24.46 41.63 -15.95
C ILE A 21 -24.70 41.15 -14.49
N LEU A 22 -25.93 40.90 -14.12
CA LEU A 22 -26.27 40.41 -12.79
C LEU A 22 -25.62 39.03 -12.52
N GLY A 23 -25.66 38.11 -13.49
CA GLY A 23 -24.99 36.83 -13.41
C GLY A 23 -23.49 36.93 -13.28
N LEU A 24 -22.85 37.80 -14.08
CA LEU A 24 -21.41 38.05 -14.01
C LEU A 24 -21.00 38.67 -12.66
N SER A 25 -21.80 39.64 -12.19
CA SER A 25 -21.56 40.30 -10.89
C SER A 25 -21.70 39.30 -9.74
N GLY A 26 -22.73 38.45 -9.79
CA GLY A 26 -22.90 37.35 -8.81
C GLY A 26 -21.71 36.38 -8.81
N LEU A 27 -21.23 35.99 -10.00
CA LEU A 27 -20.07 35.11 -10.15
C LEU A 27 -18.77 35.75 -9.60
N LEU A 28 -18.56 37.04 -9.87
CA LEU A 28 -17.44 37.80 -9.33
C LEU A 28 -17.52 37.92 -7.80
N LEU A 29 -18.69 38.18 -7.25
CA LEU A 29 -18.91 38.19 -5.80
C LEU A 29 -18.60 36.83 -5.16
N LEU A 30 -19.07 35.75 -5.73
CA LEU A 30 -18.74 34.39 -5.27
C LEU A 30 -17.23 34.10 -5.32
N ARG A 31 -16.53 34.63 -6.33
CA ARG A 31 -15.10 34.45 -6.49
C ARG A 31 -14.25 35.26 -5.50
N THR A 32 -14.70 36.43 -5.12
CA THR A 32 -13.92 37.38 -4.29
C THR A 32 -14.38 37.42 -2.83
N HIS A 33 -15.55 36.89 -2.51
CA HIS A 33 -16.09 36.99 -1.17
C HIS A 33 -15.31 36.09 -0.17
N PRO A 34 -14.78 36.66 0.93
CA PRO A 34 -13.95 35.95 1.90
C PRO A 34 -14.60 34.71 2.51
N ARG A 35 -15.94 34.68 2.56
CA ARG A 35 -16.72 33.54 3.09
C ARG A 35 -16.52 32.26 2.28
N PHE A 36 -16.15 32.37 1.01
CA PHE A 36 -15.90 31.23 0.13
C PHE A 36 -14.41 31.01 -0.14
N ALA A 37 -13.54 31.66 0.62
CA ALA A 37 -12.12 31.35 0.62
C ALA A 37 -11.88 30.11 1.47
N VAL A 38 -10.94 29.25 1.06
CA VAL A 38 -10.55 28.06 1.81
C VAL A 38 -9.90 28.49 3.12
N ASN A 39 -10.53 28.19 4.26
CA ASN A 39 -10.00 28.41 5.59
C ASN A 39 -9.48 27.14 6.25
N ARG A 40 -9.94 25.98 5.78
CA ARG A 40 -9.60 24.69 6.38
C ARG A 40 -9.39 23.62 5.32
N VAL A 41 -8.31 22.84 5.49
CA VAL A 41 -8.09 21.57 4.79
C VAL A 41 -8.12 20.45 5.84
N VAL A 42 -8.98 19.45 5.61
CA VAL A 42 -9.11 18.28 6.47
C VAL A 42 -8.48 17.09 5.75
N LEU A 43 -7.42 16.53 6.32
CA LEU A 43 -6.74 15.36 5.79
C LEU A 43 -7.23 14.11 6.55
N GLU A 44 -7.93 13.21 5.85
CA GLU A 44 -8.46 11.96 6.37
C GLU A 44 -7.67 10.78 5.83
N GLY A 45 -7.34 9.79 6.69
CA GLY A 45 -6.64 8.56 6.29
C GLY A 45 -5.14 8.71 6.02
N VAL A 46 -4.56 9.87 6.29
CA VAL A 46 -3.12 10.11 6.17
C VAL A 46 -2.40 9.57 7.40
N PRO A 47 -1.42 8.66 7.26
CA PRO A 47 -0.59 8.22 8.37
C PRO A 47 0.16 9.39 9.02
N GLU A 48 0.32 9.36 10.34
CA GLU A 48 0.96 10.46 11.09
C GLU A 48 2.37 10.77 10.57
N ALA A 49 3.14 9.73 10.22
CA ALA A 49 4.49 9.90 9.66
C ALA A 49 4.52 10.57 8.28
N ARG A 50 3.38 10.73 7.62
CA ARG A 50 3.23 11.33 6.27
C ARG A 50 2.39 12.61 6.27
N ARG A 51 1.94 13.03 7.44
CA ARG A 51 1.05 14.19 7.58
C ARG A 51 1.69 15.47 7.05
N SER A 52 2.92 15.78 7.44
CA SER A 52 3.63 16.97 6.97
C SER A 52 3.78 17.01 5.44
N GLU A 53 4.09 15.85 4.83
CA GLU A 53 4.21 15.73 3.37
C GLU A 53 2.87 16.02 2.66
N ALA A 54 1.75 15.56 3.23
CA ALA A 54 0.42 15.81 2.70
C ALA A 54 -0.02 17.27 2.90
N GLU A 55 0.31 17.87 4.04
CA GLU A 55 0.03 19.27 4.35
C GLU A 55 0.76 20.21 3.39
N GLU A 56 2.05 19.99 3.12
CA GLU A 56 2.83 20.77 2.16
C GLU A 56 2.19 20.82 0.76
N LEU A 57 1.59 19.71 0.31
CA LEU A 57 0.91 19.65 -0.99
C LEU A 57 -0.41 20.41 -1.02
N THR A 58 -1.03 20.64 0.13
CA THR A 58 -2.37 21.24 0.26
C THR A 58 -2.35 22.66 0.82
N ASP A 59 -1.24 23.10 1.41
CA ASP A 59 -1.11 24.46 2.01
C ASP A 59 -1.39 25.57 1.00
N GLY A 60 -1.02 25.37 -0.25
CA GLY A 60 -1.29 26.32 -1.33
C GLY A 60 -2.78 26.58 -1.62
N TRP A 61 -3.69 25.87 -0.99
CA TRP A 61 -5.14 26.06 -1.15
C TRP A 61 -5.71 27.12 -0.20
N ILE A 62 -5.08 27.31 0.96
CA ILE A 62 -5.56 28.26 1.97
C ILE A 62 -5.66 29.68 1.36
N GLY A 63 -6.77 30.35 1.62
CA GLY A 63 -7.07 31.69 1.11
C GLY A 63 -7.57 31.75 -0.33
N ARG A 64 -7.54 30.66 -1.09
CA ARG A 64 -8.04 30.63 -2.47
C ARG A 64 -9.56 30.45 -2.54
N PRO A 65 -10.21 30.91 -3.62
CA PRO A 65 -11.66 30.76 -3.80
C PRO A 65 -12.05 29.29 -3.94
N LEU A 66 -12.76 28.71 -2.97
CA LEU A 66 -13.13 27.30 -2.88
C LEU A 66 -13.76 26.75 -4.16
N LEU A 67 -14.70 27.51 -4.74
CA LEU A 67 -15.52 27.05 -5.87
C LEU A 67 -14.75 26.99 -7.20
N PHE A 68 -13.66 27.73 -7.32
CA PHE A 68 -12.86 27.87 -8.55
C PHE A 68 -11.47 27.25 -8.43
N LEU A 69 -11.16 26.66 -7.28
CA LEU A 69 -9.88 26.02 -7.03
C LEU A 69 -9.82 24.69 -7.78
N ASP A 70 -8.73 24.47 -8.50
CA ASP A 70 -8.44 23.15 -9.06
C ASP A 70 -7.97 22.22 -7.93
N LEU A 71 -8.68 21.11 -7.72
CA LEU A 71 -8.35 20.07 -6.76
C LEU A 71 -7.63 18.89 -7.41
N ASP A 72 -7.71 18.74 -8.73
CA ASP A 72 -7.27 17.54 -9.42
C ASP A 72 -5.75 17.45 -9.46
N GLN A 73 -5.06 18.58 -9.68
CA GLN A 73 -3.61 18.59 -9.75
C GLN A 73 -2.93 18.16 -8.43
N PRO A 74 -3.22 18.74 -7.26
CA PRO A 74 -2.62 18.30 -6.01
C PRO A 74 -3.03 16.88 -5.60
N VAL A 75 -4.27 16.46 -5.90
CA VAL A 75 -4.72 15.08 -5.68
C VAL A 75 -3.94 14.11 -6.56
N ALA A 76 -3.67 14.46 -7.81
CA ALA A 76 -2.83 13.66 -8.70
C ALA A 76 -1.38 13.58 -8.20
N GLU A 77 -0.82 14.68 -7.69
CA GLU A 77 0.53 14.69 -7.08
C GLU A 77 0.58 13.81 -5.82
N LEU A 78 -0.45 13.88 -4.98
CA LEU A 78 -0.57 13.03 -3.80
C LEU A 78 -0.69 11.55 -4.18
N SER A 79 -1.44 11.25 -5.25
CA SER A 79 -1.62 9.88 -5.76
C SER A 79 -0.35 9.26 -6.36
N LYS A 80 0.64 10.07 -6.73
CA LYS A 80 1.95 9.60 -7.19
C LYS A 80 2.87 9.17 -6.05
N ARG A 81 2.52 9.50 -4.80
CA ARG A 81 3.34 9.10 -3.65
C ARG A 81 3.28 7.59 -3.44
N SER A 82 4.44 6.98 -3.18
CA SER A 82 4.56 5.53 -3.03
C SER A 82 3.66 4.95 -1.94
N TRP A 83 3.40 5.72 -0.88
CA TRP A 83 2.58 5.32 0.26
C TRP A 83 1.06 5.51 0.04
N VAL A 84 0.64 6.13 -1.07
CA VAL A 84 -0.76 6.38 -1.40
C VAL A 84 -1.30 5.30 -2.33
N ALA A 85 -2.39 4.65 -1.94
CA ALA A 85 -3.14 3.74 -2.81
C ALA A 85 -4.14 4.52 -3.67
N SER A 86 -4.84 5.47 -3.06
CA SER A 86 -5.74 6.41 -3.75
C SER A 86 -5.92 7.69 -2.93
N ALA A 87 -6.22 8.78 -3.61
CA ALA A 87 -6.57 10.04 -2.98
C ALA A 87 -7.77 10.66 -3.71
N THR A 88 -8.63 11.32 -2.95
CA THR A 88 -9.76 12.09 -3.48
C THR A 88 -9.92 13.36 -2.67
N ALA A 89 -10.42 14.43 -3.30
CA ALA A 89 -10.73 15.65 -2.61
C ALA A 89 -12.16 16.11 -2.91
N ARG A 90 -12.81 16.68 -1.92
CA ARG A 90 -14.16 17.23 -2.05
C ARG A 90 -14.27 18.60 -1.39
N ARG A 91 -15.07 19.46 -1.99
CA ARG A 91 -15.39 20.78 -1.43
C ARG A 91 -16.53 20.63 -0.41
N ILE A 92 -16.34 21.21 0.75
CA ILE A 92 -17.36 21.32 1.79
C ILE A 92 -17.62 22.82 1.98
N VAL A 93 -18.72 23.28 1.39
CA VAL A 93 -19.11 24.70 1.46
C VAL A 93 -19.42 25.07 2.93
N PRO A 94 -19.01 26.26 3.40
CA PRO A 94 -18.57 27.40 2.58
C PRO A 94 -17.06 27.50 2.33
N ASP A 95 -16.19 26.86 3.14
CA ASP A 95 -14.78 27.25 3.25
C ASP A 95 -13.80 26.08 3.48
N THR A 96 -14.26 24.84 3.34
CA THR A 96 -13.47 23.66 3.72
C THR A 96 -13.23 22.74 2.52
N ILE A 97 -12.03 22.17 2.43
CA ILE A 97 -11.69 21.06 1.54
C ILE A 97 -11.42 19.84 2.41
N ALA A 98 -12.07 18.71 2.10
CA ALA A 98 -11.73 17.42 2.68
C ALA A 98 -10.96 16.58 1.66
N VAL A 99 -9.78 16.14 2.04
CA VAL A 99 -8.93 15.21 1.27
C VAL A 99 -8.97 13.87 1.96
N HIS A 100 -9.48 12.87 1.27
CA HIS A 100 -9.49 11.50 1.75
C HIS A 100 -8.42 10.70 1.06
N VAL A 101 -7.49 10.15 1.84
CA VAL A 101 -6.36 9.36 1.37
C VAL A 101 -6.49 7.93 1.87
N VAL A 102 -6.35 6.98 0.98
CA VAL A 102 -6.18 5.57 1.34
C VAL A 102 -4.69 5.26 1.27
N ALA A 103 -4.09 5.02 2.42
CA ALA A 103 -2.68 4.63 2.47
C ALA A 103 -2.51 3.17 2.00
N ARG A 104 -1.37 2.85 1.38
CA ARG A 104 -1.02 1.47 1.03
C ARG A 104 -0.68 0.70 2.29
N PRO A 105 -1.37 -0.42 2.58
CA PRO A 105 -1.03 -1.24 3.72
C PRO A 105 0.32 -1.94 3.48
N PRO A 106 1.28 -1.84 4.42
CA PRO A 106 2.51 -2.60 4.33
C PRO A 106 2.26 -4.09 4.63
N VAL A 107 2.99 -4.95 3.94
CA VAL A 107 2.89 -6.41 4.10
C VAL A 107 4.16 -7.01 4.69
N ALA A 108 5.32 -6.49 4.30
CA ALA A 108 6.62 -7.00 4.71
C ALA A 108 7.69 -5.90 4.73
N LEU A 109 8.84 -6.24 5.30
CA LEU A 109 10.07 -5.45 5.22
C LEU A 109 11.04 -6.08 4.23
N VAL A 110 11.82 -5.26 3.56
CA VAL A 110 12.89 -5.68 2.65
C VAL A 110 14.13 -4.84 2.92
N ALA A 111 15.29 -5.48 3.05
CA ALA A 111 16.57 -4.79 3.10
C ALA A 111 16.96 -4.33 1.69
N ARG A 112 17.11 -3.04 1.48
CA ARG A 112 17.53 -2.47 0.18
C ARG A 112 19.04 -2.43 0.05
N ALA A 113 19.56 -3.20 -0.90
CA ALA A 113 21.01 -3.25 -1.16
C ALA A 113 21.57 -1.90 -1.68
N ASP A 114 20.76 -1.13 -2.41
CA ASP A 114 21.10 0.20 -2.94
C ASP A 114 21.01 1.34 -1.90
N LYS A 115 20.65 1.01 -0.66
CA LYS A 115 20.47 1.92 0.48
C LYS A 115 21.15 1.37 1.75
N ASP A 116 22.36 0.85 1.63
CA ASP A 116 23.18 0.35 2.75
C ASP A 116 22.44 -0.66 3.67
N GLY A 117 21.50 -1.43 3.11
CA GLY A 117 20.71 -2.40 3.86
C GLY A 117 19.57 -1.78 4.67
N GLU A 118 19.22 -0.52 4.44
CA GLU A 118 18.06 0.12 5.06
C GLU A 118 16.78 -0.71 4.82
N LEU A 119 16.00 -0.89 5.88
CA LEU A 119 14.74 -1.63 5.80
C LEU A 119 13.64 -0.74 5.20
N TRP A 120 12.99 -1.26 4.19
CA TRP A 120 11.86 -0.61 3.53
C TRP A 120 10.61 -1.46 3.62
N THR A 121 9.46 -0.82 3.78
CA THR A 121 8.16 -1.47 3.70
C THR A 121 7.74 -1.67 2.25
N ILE A 122 7.10 -2.80 1.97
CA ILE A 122 6.50 -3.12 0.67
C ILE A 122 5.02 -3.42 0.82
N ASP A 123 4.26 -3.15 -0.25
CA ASP A 123 2.86 -3.51 -0.37
C ASP A 123 2.68 -4.96 -0.90
N ARG A 124 1.44 -5.41 -1.03
CA ARG A 124 1.09 -6.74 -1.55
C ARG A 124 1.54 -6.98 -3.00
N GLY A 125 1.77 -5.93 -3.75
CA GLY A 125 2.32 -5.99 -5.11
C GLY A 125 3.84 -6.03 -5.16
N GLY A 126 4.52 -6.05 -4.00
CA GLY A 126 5.97 -5.98 -3.91
C GLY A 126 6.53 -4.57 -4.18
N SER A 127 5.68 -3.55 -4.25
CA SER A 127 6.12 -2.18 -4.50
C SER A 127 6.59 -1.52 -3.21
N PHE A 128 7.69 -0.77 -3.27
CA PHE A 128 8.22 -0.05 -2.11
C PHE A 128 7.30 1.11 -1.71
N ILE A 129 6.95 1.16 -0.41
CA ILE A 129 6.14 2.22 0.19
C ILE A 129 7.03 3.32 0.77
N GLY A 130 8.05 2.95 1.54
CA GLY A 130 8.97 3.88 2.16
C GLY A 130 9.88 3.23 3.19
N PRO A 131 10.87 3.99 3.72
CA PRO A 131 11.78 3.50 4.74
C PRO A 131 11.03 3.14 6.02
N TYR A 132 11.47 2.08 6.67
CA TYR A 132 10.96 1.65 7.96
C TYR A 132 11.72 2.37 9.09
N THR A 133 11.02 3.23 9.81
CA THR A 133 11.62 4.07 10.86
C THR A 133 11.60 3.44 12.26
N GLY A 134 11.23 2.15 12.37
CA GLY A 134 11.15 1.47 13.67
C GLY A 134 9.96 1.91 14.55
N ARG A 135 9.22 2.94 14.16
CA ARG A 135 7.94 3.28 14.79
C ARG A 135 6.89 2.37 14.20
N ALA A 136 6.27 1.55 15.02
CA ALA A 136 5.16 0.71 14.63
C ALA A 136 4.12 1.56 13.90
N LEU A 137 3.82 1.18 12.65
CA LEU A 137 2.70 1.76 11.90
C LEU A 137 1.38 1.38 12.57
N SER A 138 1.38 0.29 13.33
CA SER A 138 0.34 -0.18 14.24
C SER A 138 0.97 -0.97 15.39
N LYS A 139 0.29 -1.07 16.56
CA LYS A 139 0.75 -1.88 17.71
C LYS A 139 0.87 -3.39 17.44
N SER A 140 0.39 -3.85 16.29
CA SER A 140 0.35 -5.25 15.87
C SER A 140 1.35 -5.60 14.75
N ASP A 141 2.23 -4.67 14.36
CA ASP A 141 3.06 -4.84 13.18
C ASP A 141 4.36 -5.59 13.48
N ASP A 142 4.25 -6.91 13.64
CA ASP A 142 5.39 -7.84 13.56
C ASP A 142 5.60 -8.17 12.07
N PHE A 143 6.35 -7.31 11.37
CA PHE A 143 6.61 -7.50 9.95
C PHE A 143 7.68 -8.56 9.72
N VAL A 144 7.38 -9.49 8.82
CA VAL A 144 8.36 -10.44 8.31
C VAL A 144 9.35 -9.75 7.39
N VAL A 145 10.63 -10.04 7.58
CA VAL A 145 11.70 -9.56 6.68
C VAL A 145 11.86 -10.52 5.51
N LEU A 146 11.74 -9.99 4.31
CA LEU A 146 12.09 -10.66 3.05
C LEU A 146 13.54 -10.33 2.69
N SER A 147 14.32 -11.33 2.33
CA SER A 147 15.70 -11.21 1.88
C SER A 147 15.94 -12.04 0.61
N GLY A 148 17.11 -11.88 -0.03
CA GLY A 148 17.46 -12.64 -1.23
C GLY A 148 16.70 -12.24 -2.50
N ALA A 149 15.86 -11.20 -2.47
CA ALA A 149 15.14 -10.71 -3.63
C ALA A 149 16.10 -10.06 -4.63
N SER A 150 16.12 -10.57 -5.85
CA SER A 150 16.90 -10.01 -6.95
C SER A 150 16.07 -9.12 -7.88
N ASP A 151 14.75 -9.27 -7.87
CA ASP A 151 13.84 -8.57 -8.77
C ASP A 151 12.45 -8.28 -8.14
N ALA A 152 11.67 -7.42 -8.80
CA ALA A 152 10.32 -7.05 -8.37
C ALA A 152 9.34 -8.22 -8.36
N ALA A 153 9.53 -9.20 -9.24
CA ALA A 153 8.68 -10.38 -9.32
C ALA A 153 8.89 -11.29 -8.10
N ALA A 154 10.12 -11.43 -7.61
CA ALA A 154 10.42 -12.14 -6.37
C ALA A 154 9.76 -11.45 -5.17
N LEU A 155 9.85 -10.13 -5.06
CA LEU A 155 9.17 -9.36 -4.00
C LEU A 155 7.65 -9.55 -4.03
N THR A 156 7.05 -9.48 -5.22
CA THR A 156 5.60 -9.72 -5.39
C THR A 156 5.22 -11.12 -4.92
N ARG A 157 6.00 -12.13 -5.26
CA ARG A 157 5.74 -13.52 -4.82
C ARG A 157 5.84 -13.64 -3.30
N GLY A 158 6.89 -13.07 -2.69
CA GLY A 158 7.06 -13.09 -1.23
C GLY A 158 5.94 -12.37 -0.48
N ALA A 159 5.53 -11.20 -0.95
CA ALA A 159 4.43 -10.44 -0.39
C ALA A 159 3.10 -11.23 -0.49
N ARG A 160 2.84 -11.84 -1.64
CA ARG A 160 1.64 -12.68 -1.85
C ARG A 160 1.63 -13.92 -0.96
N PHE A 161 2.78 -14.57 -0.79
CA PHE A 161 2.90 -15.70 0.12
C PHE A 161 2.52 -15.32 1.56
N LEU A 162 2.99 -14.17 2.05
CA LEU A 162 2.63 -13.66 3.38
C LEU A 162 1.15 -13.31 3.50
N GLU A 163 0.55 -12.71 2.47
CA GLU A 163 -0.90 -12.44 2.47
C GLU A 163 -1.71 -13.75 2.56
N VAL A 164 -1.35 -14.73 1.77
CA VAL A 164 -1.99 -16.05 1.80
C VAL A 164 -1.92 -16.67 3.20
N LEU A 165 -0.75 -16.63 3.84
CA LEU A 165 -0.62 -17.13 5.22
C LEU A 165 -1.45 -16.30 6.21
N ARG A 166 -1.53 -14.99 6.01
CA ARG A 166 -2.32 -14.10 6.88
C ARG A 166 -3.81 -14.41 6.81
N GLU A 167 -4.32 -14.72 5.63
CA GLU A 167 -5.74 -15.00 5.40
C GLU A 167 -6.12 -16.43 5.80
N GLU A 168 -5.27 -17.42 5.50
CA GLU A 168 -5.60 -18.83 5.67
C GLU A 168 -5.11 -19.42 6.97
N ASP A 169 -3.95 -18.97 7.47
CA ASP A 169 -3.32 -19.55 8.65
C ASP A 169 -2.46 -18.52 9.42
N PRO A 170 -3.10 -17.61 10.18
CA PRO A 170 -2.40 -16.64 10.99
C PRO A 170 -1.45 -17.25 12.04
N GLU A 171 -1.72 -18.50 12.49
CA GLU A 171 -0.87 -19.20 13.43
C GLU A 171 0.47 -19.59 12.80
N LEU A 172 0.46 -20.05 11.54
CA LEU A 172 1.68 -20.30 10.79
C LEU A 172 2.43 -19.01 10.49
N LEU A 173 1.72 -17.94 10.13
CA LEU A 173 2.34 -16.64 9.93
C LEU A 173 3.09 -16.17 11.19
N ALA A 174 2.50 -16.35 12.38
CA ALA A 174 3.13 -16.01 13.65
C ALA A 174 4.41 -16.80 13.94
N ARG A 175 4.67 -17.88 13.23
CA ARG A 175 5.89 -18.71 13.35
C ARG A 175 7.02 -18.25 12.42
N VAL A 176 6.72 -17.43 11.41
CA VAL A 176 7.72 -16.93 10.47
C VAL A 176 8.64 -15.93 11.16
N SER A 177 9.94 -16.16 11.14
CA SER A 177 10.94 -15.16 11.56
C SER A 177 11.55 -14.39 10.39
N GLY A 178 11.59 -15.02 9.20
CA GLY A 178 12.09 -14.41 7.97
C GLY A 178 11.88 -15.31 6.77
N ILE A 179 11.93 -14.73 5.60
CA ILE A 179 11.81 -15.44 4.32
C ILE A 179 12.96 -15.03 3.43
N VAL A 180 13.68 -16.03 2.90
CA VAL A 180 14.66 -15.83 1.85
C VAL A 180 14.04 -16.21 0.52
N LEU A 181 13.98 -15.26 -0.40
CA LEU A 181 13.47 -15.47 -1.75
C LEU A 181 14.59 -16.09 -2.60
N VAL A 182 14.33 -17.27 -3.14
CA VAL A 182 15.25 -18.00 -4.02
C VAL A 182 14.61 -18.17 -5.40
N PRO A 183 15.40 -18.39 -6.47
CA PRO A 183 14.84 -18.51 -7.82
C PRO A 183 13.74 -19.57 -7.95
N GLU A 184 13.90 -20.67 -7.22
CA GLU A 184 12.97 -21.82 -7.27
C GLU A 184 11.85 -21.77 -6.23
N GLY A 185 11.74 -20.69 -5.41
CA GLY A 185 10.69 -20.62 -4.38
C GLY A 185 11.02 -19.75 -3.18
N PHE A 186 10.78 -20.26 -1.98
CA PHE A 186 10.94 -19.57 -0.71
C PHE A 186 11.62 -20.45 0.32
N ALA A 187 12.55 -19.90 1.07
CA ALA A 187 13.10 -20.51 2.28
C ALA A 187 12.52 -19.76 3.48
N VAL A 188 11.61 -20.41 4.20
CA VAL A 188 10.92 -19.83 5.36
C VAL A 188 11.56 -20.34 6.63
N THR A 189 11.97 -19.44 7.52
CA THR A 189 12.48 -19.82 8.83
C THR A 189 11.35 -19.86 9.85
N ASP A 190 11.05 -21.07 10.35
CA ASP A 190 10.13 -21.29 11.47
C ASP A 190 10.87 -21.08 12.79
N ARG A 191 10.53 -20.00 13.52
CA ARG A 191 11.18 -19.63 14.79
C ARG A 191 10.94 -20.62 15.93
N ILE A 192 9.82 -21.35 15.90
CA ILE A 192 9.45 -22.30 16.95
C ILE A 192 10.09 -23.67 16.67
N ALA A 193 9.95 -24.18 15.45
CA ALA A 193 10.58 -25.43 15.04
C ALA A 193 12.10 -25.31 14.87
N LYS A 194 12.64 -24.06 14.81
CA LYS A 194 14.06 -23.78 14.51
C LYS A 194 14.53 -24.49 13.24
N ALA A 195 13.69 -24.46 12.22
CA ALA A 195 13.93 -25.13 10.95
C ALA A 195 13.72 -24.17 9.78
N CYS A 196 14.49 -24.38 8.72
CA CYS A 196 14.32 -23.73 7.43
C CYS A 196 13.46 -24.62 6.53
N LEU A 197 12.34 -24.09 6.04
CA LEU A 197 11.38 -24.82 5.21
C LEU A 197 11.46 -24.27 3.78
N LEU A 198 11.81 -25.14 2.83
CA LEU A 198 11.89 -24.79 1.43
C LEU A 198 10.54 -25.07 0.74
N PHE A 199 9.94 -24.04 0.18
CA PHE A 199 8.72 -24.11 -0.61
C PHE A 199 8.98 -23.78 -2.07
N GLY A 200 8.28 -24.45 -2.98
CA GLY A 200 8.32 -24.14 -4.40
C GLY A 200 7.53 -22.89 -4.77
N LEU A 201 7.63 -22.46 -6.03
CA LEU A 201 6.89 -21.31 -6.58
C LEU A 201 5.37 -21.47 -6.51
N ASP A 202 4.89 -22.70 -6.52
CA ASP A 202 3.49 -23.08 -6.39
C ASP A 202 2.92 -22.87 -4.97
N ALA A 203 3.78 -22.65 -3.98
CA ALA A 203 3.35 -22.31 -2.61
C ALA A 203 2.67 -20.94 -2.49
N THR A 204 2.76 -20.10 -3.52
CA THR A 204 1.95 -18.87 -3.61
C THR A 204 0.48 -19.13 -3.87
N GLU A 205 0.11 -20.37 -4.24
CA GLU A 205 -1.28 -20.79 -4.28
C GLU A 205 -1.79 -21.06 -2.86
N PRO A 206 -2.92 -20.47 -2.46
CA PRO A 206 -3.43 -20.49 -1.08
C PRO A 206 -3.48 -21.85 -0.42
N LYS A 207 -3.75 -22.90 -1.16
CA LYS A 207 -4.05 -24.23 -0.61
C LYS A 207 -2.85 -25.16 -0.47
N ARG A 208 -1.64 -24.72 -0.80
CA ARG A 208 -0.48 -25.64 -0.85
C ARG A 208 0.52 -25.49 0.29
N ALA A 209 0.86 -24.28 0.68
CA ALA A 209 1.91 -24.06 1.69
C ALA A 209 1.49 -24.54 3.09
N ALA A 210 0.32 -24.15 3.57
CA ALA A 210 -0.13 -24.43 4.93
C ALA A 210 -0.26 -25.95 5.21
N PRO A 211 -0.85 -26.78 4.34
CA PRO A 211 -0.90 -28.23 4.56
C PRO A 211 0.47 -28.88 4.63
N LEU A 212 1.41 -28.50 3.76
CA LEU A 212 2.77 -29.04 3.76
C LEU A 212 3.53 -28.68 5.04
N TRP A 213 3.38 -27.41 5.48
CA TRP A 213 3.98 -26.97 6.73
C TRP A 213 3.40 -27.72 7.93
N ARG A 214 2.08 -27.84 8.02
CA ARG A 214 1.42 -28.62 9.07
C ARG A 214 1.83 -30.10 9.07
N ALA A 215 2.01 -30.69 7.89
CA ALA A 215 2.53 -32.06 7.78
C ALA A 215 3.95 -32.17 8.35
N PHE A 216 4.83 -31.20 8.07
CA PHE A 216 6.17 -31.16 8.70
C PHE A 216 6.07 -31.02 10.22
N LEU A 217 5.21 -30.13 10.73
CA LEU A 217 5.02 -29.96 12.18
C LEU A 217 4.48 -31.22 12.87
N ALA A 218 3.62 -31.98 12.20
CA ALA A 218 3.10 -33.25 12.71
C ALA A 218 4.19 -34.32 12.78
N LEU A 219 5.17 -34.31 11.88
CA LEU A 219 6.34 -35.17 11.88
C LEU A 219 7.38 -34.83 12.95
N ARG A 220 7.44 -33.57 13.37
CA ARG A 220 8.50 -33.06 14.25
C ARG A 220 8.70 -33.87 15.55
N PRO A 221 7.64 -34.23 16.31
CA PRO A 221 7.80 -35.01 17.54
C PRO A 221 8.42 -36.39 17.30
N GLU A 222 8.17 -36.99 16.13
CA GLU A 222 8.77 -38.28 15.76
C GLU A 222 10.25 -38.13 15.45
N LEU A 223 10.62 -37.08 14.69
CA LEU A 223 12.02 -36.77 14.38
C LEU A 223 12.83 -36.53 15.66
N ASP A 224 12.25 -35.76 16.61
CA ASP A 224 12.89 -35.48 17.89
C ASP A 224 13.07 -36.75 18.73
N ARG A 225 12.09 -37.69 18.75
CA ARG A 225 12.21 -38.97 19.44
C ARG A 225 13.34 -39.85 18.88
N HIS A 226 13.56 -39.79 17.59
CA HIS A 226 14.63 -40.55 16.93
C HIS A 226 15.95 -39.80 16.84
N SER A 227 16.07 -38.65 17.50
CA SER A 227 17.27 -37.78 17.48
C SER A 227 17.72 -37.42 16.07
N LEU A 228 16.76 -37.29 15.13
CA LEU A 228 17.01 -36.89 13.75
C LEU A 228 16.94 -35.34 13.67
N PRO A 229 18.06 -34.63 13.63
CA PRO A 229 18.06 -33.21 13.57
C PRO A 229 17.64 -32.76 12.17
N ALA A 230 16.38 -32.34 12.01
CA ALA A 230 15.88 -31.73 10.79
C ALA A 230 15.94 -30.21 10.93
N THR A 231 17.06 -29.62 10.55
CA THR A 231 17.24 -28.16 10.50
C THR A 231 16.74 -27.55 9.19
N GLU A 232 16.64 -28.35 8.15
CA GLU A 232 16.09 -27.97 6.85
C GLU A 232 15.12 -29.05 6.35
N ALA A 233 13.94 -28.62 5.90
CA ALA A 233 12.95 -29.49 5.29
C ALA A 233 12.56 -28.95 3.92
N ASP A 234 12.75 -29.76 2.88
CA ASP A 234 12.37 -29.44 1.52
C ASP A 234 10.95 -29.93 1.25
N LEU A 235 10.03 -28.97 1.11
CA LEU A 235 8.60 -29.18 0.92
C LEU A 235 8.18 -28.94 -0.54
N ARG A 236 9.13 -28.80 -1.46
CA ARG A 236 8.84 -28.56 -2.89
C ARG A 236 8.27 -29.75 -3.62
N PHE A 237 8.42 -30.95 -3.07
CA PHE A 237 8.01 -32.19 -3.72
C PHE A 237 6.64 -32.65 -3.24
N ALA A 238 5.70 -32.86 -4.16
CA ALA A 238 4.38 -33.37 -3.84
C ALA A 238 4.46 -34.75 -3.16
N GLY A 239 3.80 -34.90 -1.99
CA GLY A 239 3.70 -36.14 -1.26
C GLY A 239 4.99 -36.61 -0.55
N ARG A 240 6.05 -35.79 -0.51
CA ARG A 240 7.31 -36.10 0.16
C ARG A 240 7.86 -34.91 0.92
N ILE A 241 8.41 -35.14 2.10
CA ILE A 241 9.23 -34.18 2.85
C ILE A 241 10.66 -34.71 2.84
N VAL A 242 11.59 -33.94 2.27
CA VAL A 242 13.01 -34.30 2.27
C VAL A 242 13.70 -33.55 3.40
N LEU A 243 14.26 -34.28 4.35
CA LEU A 243 14.94 -33.68 5.50
C LEU A 243 16.45 -33.65 5.24
N LYS A 244 17.07 -32.50 5.57
CA LYS A 244 18.52 -32.37 5.56
C LYS A 244 19.04 -32.18 6.99
N ALA A 245 20.10 -32.92 7.32
CA ALA A 245 20.81 -32.78 8.59
C ALA A 245 21.80 -31.59 8.51
N PRO A 246 22.14 -30.98 9.67
CA PRO A 246 23.20 -29.96 9.70
C PRO A 246 24.51 -30.51 9.13
N GLY A 247 25.06 -29.82 8.12
CA GLY A 247 26.32 -30.21 7.49
C GLY A 247 26.23 -31.03 6.22
N ASP A 248 25.04 -31.42 5.79
CA ASP A 248 24.83 -32.06 4.48
C ASP A 248 24.78 -30.98 3.37
N THR A 249 25.94 -30.44 3.04
CA THR A 249 26.15 -29.64 1.82
C THR A 249 26.02 -30.61 0.65
N GLY A 250 24.81 -30.78 0.12
CA GLY A 250 24.49 -31.67 -1.00
C GLY A 250 25.45 -31.55 -2.18
N ARG A 251 26.62 -32.12 -2.03
CA ARG A 251 27.49 -32.47 -3.15
C ARG A 251 26.85 -33.67 -3.82
N GLY A 252 25.97 -33.41 -4.77
CA GLY A 252 25.57 -34.40 -5.73
C GLY A 252 26.80 -35.04 -6.33
N LYS A 253 27.02 -36.28 -6.04
CA LYS A 253 27.86 -37.13 -6.85
C LYS A 253 27.13 -37.26 -8.18
N THR A 254 27.72 -36.71 -9.22
CA THR A 254 27.46 -37.01 -10.61
C THR A 254 27.56 -38.48 -10.88
#